data_621a798947c67beba0c57b8d48db97c1
#
_entry.id   621a798947c67beba0c57b8d48db97c1
#
_cell.length_a   1.000
_cell.length_b   1.000
_cell.length_c   1.000
_cell.angle_alpha   90.00
_cell.angle_beta   90.00
_cell.angle_gamma   90.00
#
_symmetry.space_group_name_H-M   'P 1'
#
loop_
_entity.id
_entity.type
_entity.pdbx_description
1 polymer ?
#
loop_
_entity_poly.entity_id
_entity_poly.type
_entity_poly.pdbx_seq_one_letter_code
_entity_poly.pdbx_strand_id
1 'polypeptide(L)'
;VRKLVAKVYDKKEAEVKKHMQLHSLSDIVVYYTTNQTPPNDLVIGRFIKPMLAKEVPKEKWPKERIIEYKYDGARYQIHKGPTRMFDGEHYFDELTVLIYNRKGKVVTDKFPDIVEEIRNWNMKESFIIDTEIYPVESDGRPAPFKKMGTRIHSKDIEEAVEKCPVELAVFDCMMFNDENLMDNSLRERLPFILKFPKQAVRVTEDSDSFYNLAINDGYEGIIVKDLNTLYESGKRSKGWAKYKPPRIELDVVVTGARYGEGKRATVFGSYDIAVKDGTKFIPVGSIGTGFSNIDLISLTQQG
;
A
#
# COMPACT_ATOMS: atom_id res chain seq x y z
N VAL A 1 11.02 19.37 10.66
CA VAL A 1 11.89 19.41 9.48
C VAL A 1 11.36 20.41 8.44
N ARG A 2 10.16 20.24 7.85
CA ARG A 2 9.60 21.09 6.79
C ARG A 2 9.63 22.59 7.11
N LYS A 3 9.13 23.01 8.28
CA LYS A 3 9.15 24.42 8.74
C LYS A 3 10.57 24.95 8.86
N LEU A 4 11.52 24.12 9.30
CA LEU A 4 12.92 24.49 9.40
C LEU A 4 13.52 24.75 8.01
N VAL A 5 13.32 23.84 7.07
CA VAL A 5 13.77 23.99 5.68
C VAL A 5 13.18 25.26 5.05
N ALA A 6 11.87 25.48 5.20
CA ALA A 6 11.20 26.68 4.71
C ALA A 6 11.84 27.96 5.27
N LYS A 7 12.15 27.98 6.57
CA LYS A 7 12.79 29.13 7.22
C LYS A 7 14.24 29.34 6.77
N VAL A 8 15.03 28.26 6.67
CA VAL A 8 16.46 28.33 6.30
C VAL A 8 16.66 28.85 4.89
N TYR A 9 15.79 28.44 3.96
CA TYR A 9 15.92 28.77 2.53
C TYR A 9 14.95 29.87 2.07
N ASP A 10 14.26 30.55 2.98
CA ASP A 10 13.27 31.60 2.70
C ASP A 10 12.23 31.16 1.65
N LYS A 11 11.67 29.96 1.86
CA LYS A 11 10.65 29.37 1.00
C LYS A 11 9.29 29.28 1.71
N LYS A 12 8.20 29.31 0.95
CA LYS A 12 6.86 29.06 1.51
C LYS A 12 6.76 27.61 2.00
N GLU A 13 6.20 27.39 3.19
CA GLU A 13 6.03 26.03 3.75
C GLU A 13 5.24 25.12 2.82
N ALA A 14 4.26 25.65 2.08
CA ALA A 14 3.47 24.91 1.11
C ALA A 14 4.31 24.43 -0.09
N GLU A 15 5.23 25.25 -0.57
CA GLU A 15 6.18 24.93 -1.63
C GLU A 15 7.13 23.80 -1.19
N VAL A 16 7.79 23.97 -0.02
CA VAL A 16 8.64 22.92 0.55
C VAL A 16 7.88 21.62 0.73
N LYS A 17 6.61 21.70 1.15
CA LYS A 17 5.76 20.52 1.29
C LYS A 17 5.53 19.82 -0.06
N LYS A 18 5.28 20.57 -1.13
CA LYS A 18 5.11 20.02 -2.48
C LYS A 18 6.38 19.30 -2.94
N HIS A 19 7.53 19.93 -2.81
CA HIS A 19 8.82 19.34 -3.18
C HIS A 19 9.14 18.08 -2.35
N MET A 20 8.84 18.06 -1.05
CA MET A 20 9.04 16.89 -0.18
C MET A 20 8.10 15.70 -0.50
N GLN A 21 7.12 15.87 -1.37
CA GLN A 21 6.31 14.76 -1.87
C GLN A 21 7.03 13.98 -2.96
N LEU A 22 7.86 14.66 -3.75
CA LEU A 22 8.53 14.13 -4.94
C LEU A 22 10.04 13.89 -4.73
N HIS A 23 10.67 14.57 -3.77
CA HIS A 23 12.10 14.54 -3.56
C HIS A 23 12.48 14.16 -2.14
N SER A 24 13.66 13.57 -1.97
CA SER A 24 14.24 13.37 -0.64
C SER A 24 14.60 14.71 0.00
N LEU A 25 14.75 14.72 1.33
CA LEU A 25 15.20 15.93 2.04
C LEU A 25 16.58 16.39 1.55
N SER A 26 17.49 15.45 1.30
CA SER A 26 18.84 15.73 0.79
C SER A 26 18.79 16.40 -0.58
N ASP A 27 17.97 15.89 -1.51
CA ASP A 27 17.83 16.50 -2.82
C ASP A 27 17.30 17.93 -2.74
N ILE A 28 16.27 18.15 -1.92
CA ILE A 28 15.69 19.49 -1.71
C ILE A 28 16.73 20.46 -1.14
N VAL A 29 17.54 20.01 -0.19
CA VAL A 29 18.62 20.82 0.38
C VAL A 29 19.64 21.18 -0.71
N VAL A 30 20.05 20.24 -1.55
CA VAL A 30 20.95 20.50 -2.67
C VAL A 30 20.38 21.53 -3.62
N TYR A 31 19.14 21.34 -4.10
CA TYR A 31 18.47 22.29 -5.00
C TYR A 31 18.41 23.70 -4.41
N TYR A 32 17.99 23.83 -3.16
CA TYR A 32 17.87 25.14 -2.51
C TYR A 32 19.22 25.79 -2.23
N THR A 33 20.23 24.99 -1.86
CA THR A 33 21.60 25.51 -1.65
C THR A 33 22.22 26.02 -2.94
N THR A 34 21.91 25.38 -4.08
CA THR A 34 22.35 25.81 -5.41
C THR A 34 21.43 26.85 -6.05
N ASN A 35 20.46 27.39 -5.28
CA ASN A 35 19.45 28.34 -5.74
C ASN A 35 18.62 27.85 -6.94
N GLN A 36 18.38 26.53 -6.98
CA GLN A 36 17.55 25.88 -7.98
C GLN A 36 16.19 25.48 -7.39
N THR A 37 15.16 25.43 -8.22
CA THR A 37 13.87 24.89 -7.82
C THR A 37 13.83 23.39 -8.13
N PRO A 38 13.48 22.52 -7.15
CA PRO A 38 13.28 21.12 -7.43
C PRO A 38 12.24 20.92 -8.54
N PRO A 39 12.49 20.09 -9.57
CA PRO A 39 11.55 19.85 -10.63
C PRO A 39 10.29 19.15 -10.11
N ASN A 40 9.16 19.34 -10.80
CA ASN A 40 7.91 18.65 -10.50
C ASN A 40 7.81 17.30 -11.22
N ASP A 41 8.85 16.89 -11.93
CA ASP A 41 8.85 15.68 -12.73
C ASP A 41 8.97 14.45 -11.84
N LEU A 42 8.22 13.42 -12.20
CA LEU A 42 8.36 12.10 -11.62
C LEU A 42 9.56 11.39 -12.27
N VAL A 43 10.29 10.64 -11.48
CA VAL A 43 11.50 9.95 -11.94
C VAL A 43 11.36 8.46 -11.63
N ILE A 44 11.61 7.63 -12.64
CA ILE A 44 11.72 6.18 -12.46
C ILE A 44 12.80 5.89 -11.41
N GLY A 45 12.49 4.99 -10.49
CA GLY A 45 13.39 4.68 -9.38
C GLY A 45 13.24 5.59 -8.15
N ARG A 46 12.37 6.61 -8.19
CA ARG A 46 12.08 7.48 -7.04
C ARG A 46 10.70 7.21 -6.48
N PHE A 47 10.63 6.61 -5.30
CA PHE A 47 9.39 6.25 -4.63
C PHE A 47 8.51 7.46 -4.30
N ILE A 48 7.22 7.36 -4.63
CA ILE A 48 6.18 8.34 -4.31
C ILE A 48 5.38 7.84 -3.10
N LYS A 49 5.25 8.69 -2.08
CA LYS A 49 4.45 8.31 -0.90
C LYS A 49 2.99 8.04 -1.29
N PRO A 50 2.43 6.89 -0.95
CA PRO A 50 1.10 6.50 -1.43
C PRO A 50 -0.02 7.36 -0.83
N MET A 51 -1.00 7.71 -1.65
CA MET A 51 -2.29 8.22 -1.19
C MET A 51 -3.08 7.09 -0.53
N LEU A 52 -3.81 7.37 0.54
CA LEU A 52 -4.51 6.38 1.34
C LEU A 52 -6.01 6.64 1.36
N ALA A 53 -6.80 5.57 1.35
CA ALA A 53 -8.23 5.62 1.56
C ALA A 53 -8.62 5.82 3.03
N LYS A 54 -9.86 6.32 3.26
CA LYS A 54 -10.50 6.43 4.57
C LYS A 54 -11.68 5.49 4.68
N GLU A 55 -12.10 5.19 5.89
CA GLU A 55 -13.46 4.72 6.16
C GLU A 55 -14.40 5.92 6.06
N VAL A 56 -15.38 5.83 5.17
CA VAL A 56 -16.36 6.90 4.93
C VAL A 56 -17.74 6.24 4.86
N PRO A 57 -18.72 6.72 5.64
CA PRO A 57 -20.08 6.22 5.56
C PRO A 57 -20.65 6.36 4.13
N LYS A 58 -21.53 5.43 3.76
CA LYS A 58 -22.07 5.34 2.39
C LYS A 58 -22.78 6.63 1.95
N GLU A 59 -23.45 7.30 2.87
CA GLU A 59 -24.19 8.55 2.62
C GLU A 59 -23.27 9.72 2.24
N LYS A 60 -21.96 9.59 2.51
CA LYS A 60 -20.92 10.59 2.21
C LYS A 60 -20.07 10.23 1.01
N TRP A 61 -20.42 9.16 0.28
CA TRP A 61 -19.69 8.80 -0.91
C TRP A 61 -19.88 9.83 -2.03
N PRO A 62 -18.85 10.06 -2.86
CA PRO A 62 -18.96 10.98 -3.98
C PRO A 62 -20.05 10.52 -4.97
N LYS A 63 -20.72 11.49 -5.60
CA LYS A 63 -21.72 11.19 -6.62
C LYS A 63 -21.08 10.63 -7.89
N GLU A 64 -20.04 11.30 -8.37
CA GLU A 64 -19.25 10.88 -9.53
C GLU A 64 -18.09 9.98 -9.04
N ARG A 65 -18.26 8.69 -9.21
CA ARG A 65 -17.34 7.70 -8.62
C ARG A 65 -17.13 6.49 -9.52
N ILE A 66 -16.05 5.79 -9.24
CA ILE A 66 -15.86 4.38 -9.59
C ILE A 66 -15.77 3.56 -8.31
N ILE A 67 -16.09 2.29 -8.40
CA ILE A 67 -16.06 1.33 -7.31
C ILE A 67 -15.17 0.17 -7.76
N GLU A 68 -14.18 -0.18 -6.98
CA GLU A 68 -13.23 -1.25 -7.26
C GLU A 68 -13.28 -2.30 -6.15
N TYR A 69 -12.89 -3.53 -6.44
CA TYR A 69 -12.64 -4.53 -5.40
C TYR A 69 -11.57 -4.05 -4.44
N LYS A 70 -11.78 -4.31 -3.17
CA LYS A 70 -10.73 -4.19 -2.17
C LYS A 70 -10.03 -5.54 -2.04
N TYR A 71 -8.92 -5.65 -2.74
CA TYR A 71 -8.09 -6.84 -2.71
C TYR A 71 -7.49 -7.04 -1.31
N ASP A 72 -7.39 -8.29 -0.84
CA ASP A 72 -6.74 -8.67 0.41
C ASP A 72 -5.26 -8.99 0.16
N GLY A 73 -4.50 -7.98 -0.20
CA GLY A 73 -3.11 -8.06 -0.58
C GLY A 73 -2.23 -7.03 0.12
N ALA A 74 -1.11 -6.75 -0.50
CA ALA A 74 -0.24 -5.65 -0.12
C ALA A 74 -0.06 -4.68 -1.28
N ARG A 75 -0.13 -3.40 -0.96
CA ARG A 75 0.07 -2.34 -1.94
C ARG A 75 1.54 -2.20 -2.29
N TYR A 76 1.80 -2.18 -3.58
CA TYR A 76 3.10 -1.91 -4.16
C TYR A 76 3.01 -0.81 -5.20
N GLN A 77 4.11 -0.08 -5.32
CA GLN A 77 4.31 0.88 -6.40
C GLN A 77 5.31 0.26 -7.38
N ILE A 78 4.94 0.17 -8.64
CA ILE A 78 5.76 -0.42 -9.68
C ILE A 78 6.20 0.66 -10.65
N HIS A 79 7.51 0.71 -10.87
CA HIS A 79 8.14 1.58 -11.85
C HIS A 79 8.69 0.73 -12.97
N LYS A 80 8.40 1.10 -14.22
CA LYS A 80 9.04 0.54 -15.41
C LYS A 80 9.57 1.67 -16.27
N GLY A 81 10.82 1.59 -16.65
CA GLY A 81 11.43 2.59 -17.52
C GLY A 81 12.95 2.59 -17.44
N PRO A 82 13.61 3.47 -18.19
CA PRO A 82 15.05 3.59 -18.16
C PRO A 82 15.51 4.05 -16.76
N THR A 83 16.48 3.35 -16.23
CA THR A 83 17.14 3.68 -14.97
C THR A 83 18.63 3.81 -15.22
N ARG A 84 19.22 4.91 -14.79
CA ARG A 84 20.64 5.13 -14.95
C ARG A 84 21.42 4.24 -14.00
N MET A 85 22.19 3.32 -14.58
CA MET A 85 23.04 2.37 -13.87
C MET A 85 24.50 2.78 -14.01
N PHE A 86 25.35 2.28 -13.09
CA PHE A 86 26.80 2.49 -13.12
C PHE A 86 27.49 1.13 -12.99
N ASP A 87 28.30 0.75 -13.97
CA ASP A 87 29.01 -0.54 -14.01
C ASP A 87 30.39 -0.52 -13.34
N GLY A 88 30.79 0.61 -12.78
CA GLY A 88 32.11 0.84 -12.20
C GLY A 88 33.00 1.75 -13.03
N GLU A 89 32.69 1.95 -14.30
CA GLU A 89 33.44 2.80 -15.24
C GLU A 89 32.54 3.82 -15.94
N HIS A 90 31.34 3.38 -16.38
CA HIS A 90 30.43 4.18 -17.18
C HIS A 90 29.02 4.18 -16.62
N TYR A 91 28.25 5.24 -16.93
CA TYR A 91 26.80 5.28 -16.73
C TYR A 91 26.10 4.82 -18.01
N PHE A 92 25.09 3.96 -17.85
CA PHE A 92 24.20 3.51 -18.93
C PHE A 92 22.76 3.48 -18.44
N ASP A 93 21.83 3.56 -19.39
CA ASP A 93 20.41 3.44 -19.10
C ASP A 93 19.94 2.01 -19.36
N GLU A 94 19.36 1.38 -18.35
CA GLU A 94 18.78 0.05 -18.44
C GLU A 94 17.28 0.13 -18.23
N LEU A 95 16.51 -0.59 -19.05
CA LEU A 95 15.08 -0.74 -18.86
C LEU A 95 14.84 -1.66 -17.66
N THR A 96 14.47 -1.07 -16.53
CA THR A 96 14.27 -1.81 -15.29
C THR A 96 12.80 -1.84 -14.87
N VAL A 97 12.44 -2.88 -14.10
CA VAL A 97 11.19 -2.95 -13.34
C VAL A 97 11.58 -2.92 -11.87
N LEU A 98 11.09 -1.92 -11.14
CA LEU A 98 11.31 -1.78 -9.70
C LEU A 98 9.98 -1.88 -8.96
N ILE A 99 9.95 -2.69 -7.90
CA ILE A 99 8.78 -2.87 -7.04
C ILE A 99 9.10 -2.31 -5.67
N TYR A 100 8.33 -1.31 -5.25
CA TYR A 100 8.44 -0.69 -3.93
C TYR A 100 7.28 -1.12 -3.05
N ASN A 101 7.57 -1.52 -1.82
CA ASN A 101 6.50 -1.72 -0.84
C ASN A 101 5.94 -0.37 -0.35
N ARG A 102 4.85 -0.41 0.39
CA ARG A 102 4.16 0.78 0.93
C ARG A 102 5.06 1.73 1.74
N LYS A 103 6.21 1.27 2.26
CA LYS A 103 7.17 2.06 3.03
C LYS A 103 8.29 2.63 2.17
N GLY A 104 8.32 2.32 0.86
CA GLY A 104 9.34 2.77 -0.07
C GLY A 104 10.61 1.91 -0.08
N LYS A 105 10.57 0.71 0.51
CA LYS A 105 11.67 -0.25 0.37
C LYS A 105 11.51 -0.98 -0.96
N VAL A 106 12.60 -1.09 -1.73
CA VAL A 106 12.68 -1.94 -2.92
C VAL A 106 12.56 -3.40 -2.49
N VAL A 107 11.67 -4.14 -3.15
CA VAL A 107 11.36 -5.55 -2.89
C VAL A 107 11.20 -6.34 -4.19
N THR A 108 11.81 -5.86 -5.25
CA THR A 108 11.75 -6.45 -6.61
C THR A 108 12.16 -7.92 -6.60
N ASP A 109 13.17 -8.26 -5.80
CA ASP A 109 13.69 -9.61 -5.61
C ASP A 109 12.64 -10.61 -5.06
N LYS A 110 11.61 -10.12 -4.40
CA LYS A 110 10.54 -10.96 -3.84
C LYS A 110 9.47 -11.37 -4.87
N PHE A 111 9.45 -10.74 -6.03
CA PHE A 111 8.40 -10.87 -7.03
C PHE A 111 8.96 -11.07 -8.45
N PRO A 112 9.85 -12.08 -8.68
CA PRO A 112 10.42 -12.31 -10.01
C PRO A 112 9.37 -12.65 -11.06
N ASP A 113 8.31 -13.35 -10.69
CA ASP A 113 7.15 -13.69 -11.52
C ASP A 113 6.39 -12.43 -11.97
N ILE A 114 6.14 -11.48 -11.07
CA ILE A 114 5.50 -10.19 -11.41
C ILE A 114 6.42 -9.36 -12.31
N VAL A 115 7.73 -9.37 -12.06
CA VAL A 115 8.70 -8.68 -12.91
C VAL A 115 8.68 -9.26 -14.34
N GLU A 116 8.66 -10.58 -14.46
CA GLU A 116 8.57 -11.26 -15.74
C GLU A 116 7.25 -10.97 -16.45
N GLU A 117 6.12 -11.02 -15.73
CA GLU A 117 4.81 -10.65 -16.27
C GLU A 117 4.83 -9.23 -16.84
N ILE A 118 5.36 -8.24 -16.09
CA ILE A 118 5.41 -6.84 -16.53
C ILE A 118 6.34 -6.66 -17.74
N ARG A 119 7.43 -7.41 -17.80
CA ARG A 119 8.32 -7.40 -18.97
C ARG A 119 7.64 -7.95 -20.23
N ASN A 120 6.74 -8.92 -20.03
CA ASN A 120 5.96 -9.54 -21.11
C ASN A 120 4.74 -8.69 -21.52
N TRP A 121 4.39 -7.65 -20.78
CA TRP A 121 3.39 -6.69 -21.27
C TRP A 121 3.93 -6.03 -22.55
N ASN A 122 3.13 -6.03 -23.59
CA ASN A 122 3.50 -5.39 -24.86
C ASN A 122 3.39 -3.85 -24.74
N MET A 123 4.14 -3.29 -23.80
CA MET A 123 4.16 -1.86 -23.46
C MET A 123 5.60 -1.36 -23.52
N LYS A 124 5.87 -0.40 -24.42
CA LYS A 124 7.18 0.25 -24.55
C LYS A 124 7.33 1.46 -23.63
N GLU A 125 6.22 1.98 -23.17
CA GLU A 125 6.13 3.19 -22.36
C GLU A 125 6.74 2.98 -20.98
N SER A 126 7.35 4.05 -20.45
CA SER A 126 7.72 4.17 -19.04
C SER A 126 6.46 4.44 -18.21
N PHE A 127 6.40 3.93 -16.98
CA PHE A 127 5.28 4.19 -16.09
C PHE A 127 5.62 4.07 -14.61
N ILE A 128 4.82 4.75 -13.80
CA ILE A 128 4.73 4.57 -12.35
C ILE A 128 3.27 4.28 -12.01
N ILE A 129 3.01 3.09 -11.50
CA ILE A 129 1.66 2.61 -11.17
C ILE A 129 1.55 2.20 -9.70
N ASP A 130 0.34 2.36 -9.17
CA ASP A 130 -0.05 1.78 -7.89
C ASP A 130 -0.81 0.48 -8.12
N THR A 131 -0.39 -0.56 -7.43
CA THR A 131 -0.95 -1.90 -7.57
C THR A 131 -1.23 -2.52 -6.20
N GLU A 132 -2.18 -3.43 -6.15
CA GLU A 132 -2.26 -4.42 -5.09
C GLU A 132 -1.72 -5.74 -5.62
N ILE A 133 -0.74 -6.35 -4.95
CA ILE A 133 -0.31 -7.71 -5.21
C ILE A 133 -0.94 -8.57 -4.11
N TYR A 134 -1.69 -9.59 -4.51
CA TYR A 134 -2.47 -10.42 -3.61
C TYR A 134 -2.28 -11.91 -3.93
N PRO A 135 -2.34 -12.78 -2.91
CA PRO A 135 -2.19 -14.21 -3.11
C PRO A 135 -3.43 -14.80 -3.76
N VAL A 136 -3.22 -15.84 -4.54
CA VAL A 136 -4.31 -16.58 -5.19
C VAL A 136 -4.24 -18.08 -4.89
N GLU A 137 -5.37 -18.74 -4.95
CA GLU A 137 -5.46 -20.19 -4.92
C GLU A 137 -5.13 -20.79 -6.31
N SER A 138 -4.98 -22.08 -6.40
CA SER A 138 -4.67 -22.78 -7.66
C SER A 138 -5.75 -22.63 -8.74
N ASP A 139 -6.97 -22.29 -8.34
CA ASP A 139 -8.09 -22.01 -9.24
C ASP A 139 -8.23 -20.51 -9.61
N GLY A 140 -7.27 -19.68 -9.19
CA GLY A 140 -7.23 -18.25 -9.47
C GLY A 140 -8.08 -17.37 -8.54
N ARG A 141 -8.82 -17.95 -7.58
CA ARG A 141 -9.56 -17.16 -6.59
C ARG A 141 -8.60 -16.46 -5.61
N PRO A 142 -8.96 -15.25 -5.10
CA PRO A 142 -8.15 -14.60 -4.10
C PRO A 142 -8.01 -15.47 -2.85
N ALA A 143 -6.79 -15.51 -2.32
CA ALA A 143 -6.47 -16.20 -1.08
C ALA A 143 -6.28 -15.18 0.06
N PRO A 144 -6.45 -15.58 1.34
CA PRO A 144 -6.24 -14.69 2.47
C PRO A 144 -4.83 -14.10 2.53
N PHE A 145 -4.71 -12.82 2.88
CA PHE A 145 -3.43 -12.11 3.01
C PHE A 145 -2.38 -12.84 3.84
N LYS A 146 -2.79 -13.65 4.80
CA LYS A 146 -1.89 -14.45 5.64
C LYS A 146 -0.89 -15.27 4.80
N LYS A 147 -1.28 -15.76 3.62
CA LYS A 147 -0.39 -16.48 2.69
C LYS A 147 0.75 -15.62 2.16
N MET A 148 0.56 -14.30 2.03
CA MET A 148 1.62 -13.37 1.62
C MET A 148 2.83 -13.35 2.56
N GLY A 149 2.65 -13.77 3.82
CA GLY A 149 3.75 -13.89 4.78
C GLY A 149 4.88 -14.78 4.25
N THR A 150 4.53 -15.90 3.63
CA THR A 150 5.49 -16.81 2.98
C THR A 150 6.29 -16.08 1.92
N ARG A 151 5.61 -15.31 1.05
CA ARG A 151 6.25 -14.58 -0.04
C ARG A 151 7.17 -13.47 0.45
N ILE A 152 6.72 -12.68 1.40
CA ILE A 152 7.43 -11.48 1.89
C ILE A 152 8.66 -11.85 2.73
N HIS A 153 8.55 -12.89 3.56
CA HIS A 153 9.56 -13.21 4.57
C HIS A 153 10.50 -14.35 4.19
N SER A 154 10.20 -15.12 3.13
CA SER A 154 11.08 -16.21 2.71
C SER A 154 12.46 -15.68 2.28
N LYS A 155 13.48 -16.51 2.53
CA LYS A 155 14.82 -16.33 1.98
C LYS A 155 14.96 -17.11 0.66
N ASP A 156 14.25 -18.21 0.52
CA ASP A 156 14.15 -18.98 -0.70
C ASP A 156 13.00 -18.43 -1.55
N ILE A 157 13.35 -17.75 -2.61
CA ILE A 157 12.38 -17.04 -3.45
C ILE A 157 11.67 -18.01 -4.41
N GLU A 158 12.38 -18.99 -4.95
CA GLU A 158 11.83 -19.97 -5.89
C GLU A 158 10.73 -20.79 -5.19
N GLU A 159 11.05 -21.35 -4.02
CA GLU A 159 10.07 -22.06 -3.19
C GLU A 159 8.88 -21.16 -2.78
N ALA A 160 9.14 -19.88 -2.48
CA ALA A 160 8.10 -18.93 -2.11
C ALA A 160 7.15 -18.59 -3.27
N VAL A 161 7.65 -18.53 -4.50
CA VAL A 161 6.85 -18.35 -5.71
C VAL A 161 5.89 -19.52 -5.90
N GLU A 162 6.39 -20.74 -5.77
CA GLU A 162 5.56 -21.95 -5.92
C GLU A 162 4.49 -22.07 -4.81
N LYS A 163 4.88 -21.82 -3.55
CA LYS A 163 3.98 -21.96 -2.39
C LYS A 163 2.95 -20.85 -2.25
N CYS A 164 3.21 -19.68 -2.81
CA CYS A 164 2.35 -18.53 -2.73
C CYS A 164 2.27 -17.83 -4.10
N PRO A 165 1.53 -18.39 -5.06
CA PRO A 165 1.26 -17.70 -6.31
C PRO A 165 0.50 -16.40 -6.03
N VAL A 166 0.81 -15.37 -6.78
CA VAL A 166 0.25 -14.03 -6.61
C VAL A 166 -0.23 -13.45 -7.93
N GLU A 167 -1.20 -12.59 -7.84
CA GLU A 167 -1.71 -11.77 -8.93
C GLU A 167 -1.55 -10.29 -8.59
N LEU A 168 -1.58 -9.43 -9.60
CA LEU A 168 -1.56 -7.99 -9.40
C LEU A 168 -2.82 -7.32 -9.96
N ALA A 169 -3.24 -6.23 -9.32
CA ALA A 169 -4.31 -5.38 -9.79
C ALA A 169 -3.85 -3.93 -9.83
N VAL A 170 -3.78 -3.35 -11.03
CA VAL A 170 -3.42 -1.94 -11.24
C VAL A 170 -4.64 -1.07 -10.95
N PHE A 171 -4.55 -0.19 -9.96
CA PHE A 171 -5.67 0.63 -9.55
C PHE A 171 -5.42 2.15 -9.65
N ASP A 172 -4.18 2.59 -9.91
CA ASP A 172 -3.87 3.99 -10.26
C ASP A 172 -2.60 4.09 -11.10
N CYS A 173 -2.44 5.23 -11.79
CA CYS A 173 -1.27 5.55 -12.60
C CYS A 173 -0.82 6.98 -12.31
N MET A 174 0.41 7.14 -11.83
CA MET A 174 0.98 8.43 -11.48
C MET A 174 1.84 9.02 -12.61
N MET A 175 2.43 8.17 -13.44
CA MET A 175 3.23 8.58 -14.60
C MET A 175 3.02 7.60 -15.75
N PHE A 176 2.91 8.11 -16.96
CA PHE A 176 2.84 7.31 -18.17
C PHE A 176 3.60 8.03 -19.30
N ASN A 177 4.59 7.37 -19.87
CA ASN A 177 5.47 7.91 -20.93
C ASN A 177 6.02 9.30 -20.57
N ASP A 178 6.62 9.38 -19.37
CA ASP A 178 7.21 10.57 -18.75
C ASP A 178 6.23 11.72 -18.42
N GLU A 179 4.93 11.55 -18.73
CA GLU A 179 3.90 12.49 -18.33
C GLU A 179 3.53 12.28 -16.85
N ASN A 180 3.63 13.36 -16.06
CA ASN A 180 3.20 13.37 -14.67
C ASN A 180 1.68 13.51 -14.58
N LEU A 181 1.00 12.46 -14.13
CA LEU A 181 -0.46 12.39 -14.03
C LEU A 181 -1.01 12.73 -12.62
N MET A 182 -0.16 13.04 -11.65
CA MET A 182 -0.61 13.27 -10.27
C MET A 182 -1.47 14.52 -10.10
N ASP A 183 -1.23 15.53 -10.93
CA ASP A 183 -2.02 16.78 -10.95
C ASP A 183 -3.31 16.65 -11.79
N ASN A 184 -3.55 15.50 -12.42
CA ASN A 184 -4.77 15.16 -13.16
C ASN A 184 -5.80 14.52 -12.21
N SER A 185 -7.09 14.74 -12.48
CA SER A 185 -8.17 14.05 -11.78
C SER A 185 -8.15 12.54 -12.07
N LEU A 186 -8.78 11.73 -11.22
CA LEU A 186 -8.89 10.29 -11.49
C LEU A 186 -9.60 10.02 -12.84
N ARG A 187 -10.57 10.84 -13.20
CA ARG A 187 -11.25 10.77 -14.51
C ARG A 187 -10.26 10.86 -15.68
N GLU A 188 -9.30 11.78 -15.57
CA GLU A 188 -8.26 11.98 -16.59
C GLU A 188 -7.17 10.90 -16.53
N ARG A 189 -6.92 10.28 -15.35
CA ARG A 189 -5.97 9.18 -15.20
C ARG A 189 -6.55 7.83 -15.67
N LEU A 190 -7.87 7.64 -15.62
CA LEU A 190 -8.52 6.37 -16.00
C LEU A 190 -8.14 5.86 -17.40
N PRO A 191 -8.08 6.67 -18.46
CA PRO A 191 -7.66 6.21 -19.79
C PRO A 191 -6.25 5.58 -19.80
N PHE A 192 -5.36 6.04 -18.91
CA PHE A 192 -4.02 5.45 -18.77
C PHE A 192 -4.08 4.13 -17.98
N ILE A 193 -4.87 4.07 -16.90
CA ILE A 193 -5.05 2.86 -16.10
C ILE A 193 -5.63 1.73 -16.97
N LEU A 194 -6.56 2.05 -17.86
CA LEU A 194 -7.22 1.08 -18.75
C LEU A 194 -6.27 0.48 -19.81
N LYS A 195 -5.08 1.03 -20.01
CA LYS A 195 -4.07 0.44 -20.92
C LYS A 195 -3.35 -0.78 -20.32
N PHE A 196 -3.36 -0.93 -19.00
CA PHE A 196 -2.66 -2.03 -18.33
C PHE A 196 -3.45 -3.33 -18.42
N PRO A 197 -2.80 -4.48 -18.71
CA PRO A 197 -3.47 -5.78 -18.84
C PRO A 197 -4.17 -6.25 -17.55
N LYS A 198 -3.57 -5.96 -16.39
CA LYS A 198 -4.03 -6.39 -15.06
C LYS A 198 -4.64 -5.24 -14.27
N GLN A 199 -5.59 -4.56 -14.84
CA GLN A 199 -6.28 -3.48 -14.14
C GLN A 199 -7.24 -4.01 -13.06
N ALA A 200 -7.43 -3.23 -11.99
CA ALA A 200 -8.43 -3.55 -10.96
C ALA A 200 -9.84 -3.62 -11.56
N VAL A 201 -10.60 -4.62 -11.15
CA VAL A 201 -12.01 -4.76 -11.55
C VAL A 201 -12.82 -3.61 -10.97
N ARG A 202 -13.63 -2.96 -11.79
CA ARG A 202 -14.38 -1.76 -11.41
C ARG A 202 -15.74 -1.64 -12.05
N VAL A 203 -16.62 -0.93 -11.35
CA VAL A 203 -17.96 -0.54 -11.82
C VAL A 203 -18.22 0.92 -11.49
N THR A 204 -19.22 1.52 -12.13
CA THR A 204 -19.67 2.90 -11.87
C THR A 204 -20.97 2.94 -11.08
N GLU A 205 -21.77 1.90 -11.12
CA GLU A 205 -23.12 1.81 -10.56
C GLU A 205 -23.26 0.56 -9.68
N ASP A 206 -24.42 0.43 -9.02
CA ASP A 206 -24.82 -0.72 -8.21
C ASP A 206 -23.77 -1.16 -7.17
N SER A 207 -23.46 -0.26 -6.25
CA SER A 207 -22.47 -0.48 -5.21
C SER A 207 -22.81 -1.65 -4.27
N ASP A 208 -24.10 -1.97 -4.08
CA ASP A 208 -24.54 -3.02 -3.15
C ASP A 208 -24.37 -4.41 -3.75
N SER A 209 -24.81 -4.59 -5.00
CA SER A 209 -24.59 -5.87 -5.70
C SER A 209 -23.10 -6.12 -5.91
N PHE A 210 -22.33 -5.08 -6.26
CA PHE A 210 -20.88 -5.21 -6.44
C PHE A 210 -20.15 -5.50 -5.12
N TYR A 211 -20.59 -4.91 -4.01
CA TYR A 211 -20.06 -5.24 -2.69
C TYR A 211 -20.34 -6.69 -2.30
N ASN A 212 -21.59 -7.15 -2.50
CA ASN A 212 -21.95 -8.53 -2.19
C ASN A 212 -21.16 -9.52 -3.06
N LEU A 213 -20.97 -9.20 -4.35
CA LEU A 213 -20.12 -9.98 -5.24
C LEU A 213 -18.69 -10.03 -4.73
N ALA A 214 -18.11 -8.88 -4.36
CA ALA A 214 -16.76 -8.81 -3.82
C ALA A 214 -16.57 -9.73 -2.59
N ILE A 215 -17.52 -9.71 -1.65
CA ILE A 215 -17.46 -10.56 -0.46
C ILE A 215 -17.59 -12.05 -0.82
N ASN A 216 -18.52 -12.41 -1.71
CA ASN A 216 -18.74 -13.79 -2.15
C ASN A 216 -17.53 -14.36 -2.90
N ASP A 217 -16.83 -13.52 -3.66
CA ASP A 217 -15.62 -13.88 -4.41
C ASP A 217 -14.35 -13.88 -3.53
N GLY A 218 -14.46 -13.54 -2.24
CA GLY A 218 -13.36 -13.61 -1.28
C GLY A 218 -12.51 -12.34 -1.16
N TYR A 219 -12.95 -11.23 -1.73
CA TYR A 219 -12.29 -9.92 -1.55
C TYR A 219 -12.65 -9.28 -0.19
N GLU A 220 -11.80 -8.38 0.31
CA GLU A 220 -11.99 -7.73 1.63
C GLU A 220 -13.18 -6.74 1.68
N GLY A 221 -13.72 -6.37 0.53
CA GLY A 221 -14.77 -5.38 0.35
C GLY A 221 -14.59 -4.57 -0.91
N ILE A 222 -14.88 -3.27 -0.84
CA ILE A 222 -14.76 -2.36 -2.00
C ILE A 222 -14.03 -1.07 -1.64
N ILE A 223 -13.47 -0.43 -2.67
CA ILE A 223 -12.92 0.93 -2.62
C ILE A 223 -13.75 1.80 -3.54
N VAL A 224 -14.29 2.88 -3.00
CA VAL A 224 -15.03 3.90 -3.75
C VAL A 224 -14.12 5.10 -3.99
N LYS A 225 -13.97 5.51 -5.24
CA LYS A 225 -13.06 6.58 -5.64
C LYS A 225 -13.82 7.68 -6.37
N ASP A 226 -13.68 8.91 -5.88
CA ASP A 226 -14.17 10.12 -6.55
C ASP A 226 -13.39 10.37 -7.84
N LEU A 227 -14.11 10.49 -8.95
CA LEU A 227 -13.54 10.74 -10.26
C LEU A 227 -12.81 12.10 -10.36
N ASN A 228 -13.12 13.04 -9.49
CA ASN A 228 -12.52 14.38 -9.49
C ASN A 228 -11.29 14.49 -8.56
N THR A 229 -10.88 13.39 -7.91
CA THR A 229 -9.76 13.41 -6.97
C THR A 229 -8.41 13.39 -7.70
N LEU A 230 -7.53 14.33 -7.35
CA LEU A 230 -6.12 14.32 -7.73
C LEU A 230 -5.35 13.26 -6.91
N TYR A 231 -4.16 12.87 -7.35
CA TYR A 231 -3.31 11.99 -6.57
C TYR A 231 -2.57 12.75 -5.47
N GLU A 232 -3.08 12.68 -4.24
CA GLU A 232 -2.54 13.39 -3.08
C GLU A 232 -1.46 12.56 -2.36
N SER A 233 -0.22 12.61 -2.85
CA SER A 233 0.91 11.88 -2.29
C SER A 233 1.03 12.04 -0.77
N GLY A 234 1.16 10.93 -0.05
CA GLY A 234 1.38 10.89 1.39
C GLY A 234 0.18 11.32 2.24
N LYS A 235 -0.98 11.60 1.65
CA LYS A 235 -2.18 11.99 2.38
C LYS A 235 -3.19 10.84 2.46
N ARG A 236 -4.06 10.94 3.46
CA ARG A 236 -5.29 10.16 3.54
C ARG A 236 -6.40 10.94 2.85
N SER A 237 -6.70 10.58 1.61
CA SER A 237 -7.65 11.30 0.77
C SER A 237 -9.09 11.17 1.28
N LYS A 238 -9.86 12.24 1.09
CA LYS A 238 -11.32 12.21 1.30
C LYS A 238 -12.05 11.61 0.09
N GLY A 239 -11.41 11.64 -1.09
CA GLY A 239 -11.98 11.11 -2.33
C GLY A 239 -11.86 9.59 -2.48
N TRP A 240 -11.13 8.90 -1.58
CA TRP A 240 -11.05 7.44 -1.57
C TRP A 240 -11.67 6.89 -0.30
N ALA A 241 -12.80 6.21 -0.43
CA ALA A 241 -13.52 5.55 0.64
C ALA A 241 -13.31 4.04 0.58
N LYS A 242 -12.89 3.43 1.69
CA LYS A 242 -12.90 1.97 1.84
C LYS A 242 -14.16 1.56 2.57
N TYR A 243 -14.80 0.52 2.06
CA TYR A 243 -15.98 -0.09 2.66
C TYR A 243 -15.77 -1.60 2.73
N LYS A 244 -15.95 -2.16 3.91
CA LYS A 244 -15.73 -3.55 4.21
C LYS A 244 -16.72 -4.02 5.27
N PRO A 245 -16.90 -5.34 5.44
CA PRO A 245 -17.76 -5.87 6.49
C PRO A 245 -17.41 -5.26 7.84
N PRO A 246 -18.41 -5.04 8.71
CA PRO A 246 -18.18 -4.60 10.06
C PRO A 246 -17.23 -5.60 10.76
N ARG A 247 -16.36 -5.08 11.62
CA ARG A 247 -15.49 -5.95 12.41
C ARG A 247 -16.37 -6.78 13.34
N ILE A 248 -16.10 -8.07 13.39
CA ILE A 248 -16.68 -8.91 14.43
C ILE A 248 -15.97 -8.56 15.74
N GLU A 249 -16.74 -8.08 16.71
CA GLU A 249 -16.27 -7.88 18.08
C GLU A 249 -16.61 -9.13 18.88
N LEU A 250 -15.65 -9.65 19.62
CA LEU A 250 -15.82 -10.82 20.46
C LEU A 250 -15.48 -10.44 21.90
N ASP A 251 -16.38 -10.77 22.82
CA ASP A 251 -16.07 -10.77 24.22
C ASP A 251 -15.17 -11.96 24.52
N VAL A 252 -13.97 -11.70 25.02
CA VAL A 252 -12.99 -12.73 25.30
C VAL A 252 -12.56 -12.74 26.76
N VAL A 253 -12.15 -13.91 27.22
CA VAL A 253 -11.52 -14.10 28.53
C VAL A 253 -10.03 -14.27 28.31
N VAL A 254 -9.23 -13.60 29.14
CA VAL A 254 -7.78 -13.85 29.20
C VAL A 254 -7.57 -15.15 29.98
N THR A 255 -6.93 -16.12 29.35
CA THR A 255 -6.65 -17.44 29.92
C THR A 255 -5.18 -17.66 30.25
N GLY A 256 -4.32 -16.76 29.83
CA GLY A 256 -2.89 -16.80 30.09
C GLY A 256 -2.20 -15.52 29.68
N ALA A 257 -1.00 -15.29 30.18
CA ALA A 257 -0.17 -14.15 29.81
C ALA A 257 1.29 -14.59 29.68
N ARG A 258 2.05 -13.91 28.80
CA ARG A 258 3.47 -14.15 28.58
C ARG A 258 4.23 -12.85 28.67
N TYR A 259 5.37 -12.87 29.37
CA TYR A 259 6.27 -11.73 29.41
C TYR A 259 6.76 -11.35 27.99
N GLY A 260 6.95 -10.07 27.78
CA GLY A 260 7.52 -9.55 26.54
C GLY A 260 9.03 -9.76 26.46
N GLU A 261 9.61 -9.29 25.34
CA GLU A 261 11.06 -9.33 25.12
C GLU A 261 11.66 -7.91 25.09
N GLY A 262 12.97 -7.84 25.32
CA GLY A 262 13.72 -6.58 25.26
C GLY A 262 13.17 -5.54 26.25
N LYS A 263 12.72 -4.39 25.75
CA LYS A 263 12.19 -3.30 26.58
C LYS A 263 10.90 -3.64 27.35
N ARG A 264 10.24 -4.75 27.02
CA ARG A 264 9.00 -5.23 27.64
C ARG A 264 9.20 -6.50 28.47
N ALA A 265 10.43 -6.89 28.77
CA ALA A 265 10.74 -8.12 29.53
C ALA A 265 10.18 -8.15 30.98
N THR A 266 9.83 -6.97 31.52
CA THR A 266 9.28 -6.83 32.88
C THR A 266 7.75 -6.72 32.92
N VAL A 267 7.08 -6.74 31.78
CA VAL A 267 5.62 -6.67 31.66
C VAL A 267 5.10 -7.76 30.74
N PHE A 268 3.85 -8.11 30.86
CA PHE A 268 3.23 -9.03 29.92
C PHE A 268 3.18 -8.41 28.52
N GLY A 269 3.77 -9.10 27.55
CA GLY A 269 3.82 -8.68 26.15
C GLY A 269 2.70 -9.26 25.29
N SER A 270 2.07 -10.36 25.74
CA SER A 270 0.93 -10.99 25.07
C SER A 270 0.04 -11.73 26.07
N TYR A 271 -1.24 -11.84 25.70
CA TYR A 271 -2.29 -12.50 26.46
C TYR A 271 -2.94 -13.58 25.61
N ASP A 272 -3.06 -14.79 26.11
CA ASP A 272 -3.84 -15.85 25.48
C ASP A 272 -5.32 -15.61 25.78
N ILE A 273 -6.15 -15.72 24.76
CA ILE A 273 -7.58 -15.37 24.83
C ILE A 273 -8.46 -16.53 24.39
N ALA A 274 -9.60 -16.65 25.03
CA ALA A 274 -10.63 -17.64 24.72
C ALA A 274 -12.01 -17.00 24.67
N VAL A 275 -12.92 -17.57 23.88
CA VAL A 275 -14.35 -17.25 23.90
C VAL A 275 -15.09 -18.25 24.79
N LYS A 276 -16.18 -17.79 25.41
CA LYS A 276 -17.04 -18.66 26.21
C LYS A 276 -18.05 -19.36 25.28
N ASP A 277 -18.09 -20.67 25.36
CA ASP A 277 -19.08 -21.52 24.70
C ASP A 277 -19.76 -22.40 25.75
N GLY A 278 -20.95 -22.05 26.18
CA GLY A 278 -21.62 -22.67 27.29
C GLY A 278 -20.82 -22.58 28.59
N THR A 279 -20.34 -23.74 29.10
CA THR A 279 -19.50 -23.82 30.28
C THR A 279 -18.01 -23.91 29.98
N LYS A 280 -17.62 -23.97 28.71
CA LYS A 280 -16.23 -24.14 28.25
C LYS A 280 -15.65 -22.82 27.73
N PHE A 281 -14.32 -22.72 27.87
CA PHE A 281 -13.56 -21.65 27.22
C PHE A 281 -12.78 -22.25 26.04
N ILE A 282 -13.07 -21.74 24.83
CA ILE A 282 -12.42 -22.20 23.59
C ILE A 282 -11.32 -21.20 23.26
N PRO A 283 -10.03 -21.62 23.23
CA PRO A 283 -8.92 -20.76 22.84
C PRO A 283 -9.10 -20.24 21.41
N VAL A 284 -8.97 -18.92 21.21
CA VAL A 284 -9.10 -18.28 19.89
C VAL A 284 -7.81 -17.59 19.42
N GLY A 285 -6.79 -17.57 20.25
CA GLY A 285 -5.48 -17.03 19.91
C GLY A 285 -4.84 -16.23 21.02
N SER A 286 -3.92 -15.34 20.65
CA SER A 286 -3.27 -14.42 21.59
C SER A 286 -3.21 -13.00 21.02
N ILE A 287 -3.27 -12.00 21.90
CA ILE A 287 -3.16 -10.58 21.58
C ILE A 287 -1.93 -9.98 22.27
N GLY A 288 -1.11 -9.21 21.52
CA GLY A 288 0.07 -8.50 22.04
C GLY A 288 0.13 -7.04 21.58
N THR A 289 -0.95 -6.54 20.98
CA THR A 289 -1.04 -5.17 20.43
C THR A 289 -2.32 -4.50 20.90
N GLY A 290 -2.37 -3.17 20.83
CA GLY A 290 -3.54 -2.39 21.26
C GLY A 290 -3.41 -1.82 22.66
N PHE A 291 -2.39 -2.20 23.43
CA PHE A 291 -2.14 -1.73 24.80
C PHE A 291 -1.12 -0.59 24.81
N SER A 292 -1.37 0.43 25.61
CA SER A 292 -0.33 1.41 25.99
C SER A 292 0.66 0.80 27.00
N ASN A 293 1.81 1.43 27.20
CA ASN A 293 2.75 0.97 28.23
C ASN A 293 2.13 1.02 29.65
N ILE A 294 1.24 1.98 29.89
CA ILE A 294 0.53 2.11 31.18
C ILE A 294 -0.40 0.91 31.36
N ASP A 295 -1.16 0.54 30.33
CA ASP A 295 -2.05 -0.62 30.37
C ASP A 295 -1.28 -1.91 30.65
N LEU A 296 -0.13 -2.11 29.97
CA LEU A 296 0.70 -3.29 30.18
C LEU A 296 1.22 -3.40 31.61
N ILE A 297 1.66 -2.29 32.22
CA ILE A 297 2.11 -2.26 33.62
C ILE A 297 0.93 -2.60 34.55
N SER A 298 -0.22 -1.94 34.37
CA SER A 298 -1.41 -2.17 35.19
C SER A 298 -1.88 -3.63 35.12
N LEU A 299 -1.99 -4.16 33.91
CA LEU A 299 -2.41 -5.55 33.69
C LEU A 299 -1.40 -6.57 34.25
N THR A 300 -0.10 -6.28 34.20
CA THR A 300 0.94 -7.15 34.80
C THR A 300 0.87 -7.17 36.32
N GLN A 301 0.41 -6.08 36.95
CA GLN A 301 0.27 -6.01 38.42
C GLN A 301 -1.00 -6.72 38.93
N GLN A 302 -1.97 -6.97 38.06
CA GLN A 302 -3.24 -7.62 38.40
C GLN A 302 -3.25 -9.13 38.18
N GLY A 303 -2.30 -9.67 37.42
CA GLY A 303 -2.15 -11.10 37.11
C GLY A 303 -0.96 -11.72 37.79
#